data_601bfd2d87900693109cf5dcc9f91e06
#
_entry.id   601bfd2d87900693109cf5dcc9f91e06
#
_cell.length_a   1.000
_cell.length_b   1.000
_cell.length_c   1.000
_cell.angle_alpha   90.00
_cell.angle_beta   90.00
_cell.angle_gamma   90.00
#
_symmetry.space_group_name_H-M   'P 1'
#
loop_
_entity.id
_entity.type
_entity.pdbx_description
1 polymer ?
#
loop_
_entity_poly.entity_id
_entity_poly.type
_entity_poly.pdbx_seq_one_letter_code
_entity_poly.pdbx_strand_id
1 'polypeptide(L)'
;QLCLAGLERYAAPGKPVLDLGCGSGILSIAALKLGAASAAAVDIDDKCRDVAYENAALNGIGQDTYTVRIGDVLGDAVLRADLGGGWQMVVANIVADVIIGLSPLVRPMLAPGGLFLCSGIIDDRAQEVADRLRENGWEILETRSAEGWFSYLCR
;
A
#
# COMPACT_ATOMS: atom_id res chain seq x y z
N GLN A 1 -8.75 2.20 9.48
CA GLN A 1 -9.78 3.17 9.07
C GLN A 1 -9.22 4.23 8.11
N LEU A 2 -8.15 4.96 8.46
CA LEU A 2 -7.60 6.06 7.64
C LEU A 2 -7.23 5.61 6.21
N CYS A 3 -6.58 4.47 6.08
CA CYS A 3 -6.17 3.94 4.79
C CYS A 3 -7.37 3.52 3.92
N LEU A 4 -8.39 2.90 4.54
CA LEU A 4 -9.65 2.56 3.84
C LEU A 4 -10.37 3.81 3.32
N ALA A 5 -10.47 4.86 4.13
CA ALA A 5 -11.06 6.13 3.71
C ALA A 5 -10.26 6.79 2.56
N GLY A 6 -8.95 6.62 2.55
CA GLY A 6 -8.10 7.04 1.42
C GLY A 6 -8.37 6.23 0.16
N LEU A 7 -8.49 4.91 0.28
CA LEU A 7 -8.85 4.04 -0.84
C LEU A 7 -10.22 4.39 -1.42
N GLU A 8 -11.25 4.54 -0.59
CA GLU A 8 -12.60 4.92 -1.02
C GLU A 8 -12.62 6.21 -1.85
N ARG A 9 -11.75 7.16 -1.49
CA ARG A 9 -11.72 8.46 -2.15
C ARG A 9 -10.86 8.50 -3.41
N TYR A 10 -9.75 7.76 -3.44
CA TYR A 10 -8.70 7.94 -4.44
C TYR A 10 -8.43 6.71 -5.29
N ALA A 11 -8.93 5.51 -4.91
CA ALA A 11 -8.80 4.34 -5.76
C ALA A 11 -9.56 4.55 -7.08
N ALA A 12 -8.86 4.45 -8.19
CA ALA A 12 -9.47 4.62 -9.50
C ALA A 12 -10.05 3.28 -9.99
N PRO A 13 -11.35 3.20 -10.31
CA PRO A 13 -11.94 2.00 -10.89
C PRO A 13 -11.21 1.57 -12.17
N GLY A 14 -11.03 0.26 -12.34
CA GLY A 14 -10.35 -0.31 -13.50
C GLY A 14 -8.82 -0.16 -13.50
N LYS A 15 -8.22 0.27 -12.39
CA LYS A 15 -6.78 0.46 -12.24
C LYS A 15 -6.16 -0.50 -11.22
N PRO A 16 -4.87 -0.86 -11.37
CA PRO A 16 -4.21 -1.79 -10.45
C PRO A 16 -3.75 -1.11 -9.15
N VAL A 17 -3.79 -1.87 -8.06
CA VAL A 17 -3.36 -1.44 -6.72
C VAL A 17 -2.31 -2.42 -6.18
N LEU A 18 -1.26 -1.90 -5.56
CA LEU A 18 -0.23 -2.66 -4.86
C LEU A 18 -0.30 -2.37 -3.36
N ASP A 19 -0.36 -3.44 -2.55
CA ASP A 19 -0.47 -3.38 -1.10
C ASP A 19 0.83 -3.92 -0.46
N LEU A 20 1.59 -3.05 0.16
CA LEU A 20 2.87 -3.36 0.79
C LEU A 20 2.70 -3.53 2.31
N GLY A 21 2.99 -4.72 2.83
CA GLY A 21 2.70 -5.12 4.20
C GLY A 21 1.21 -5.43 4.38
N CYS A 22 0.70 -6.35 3.58
CA CYS A 22 -0.74 -6.55 3.41
C CYS A 22 -1.42 -7.22 4.63
N GLY A 23 -0.68 -7.92 5.47
CA GLY A 23 -1.25 -8.67 6.60
C GLY A 23 -2.39 -9.60 6.16
N SER A 24 -3.59 -9.35 6.66
CA SER A 24 -4.80 -10.10 6.29
C SER A 24 -5.34 -9.84 4.89
N GLY A 25 -4.74 -8.89 4.13
CA GLY A 25 -5.19 -8.51 2.79
C GLY A 25 -6.35 -7.52 2.75
N ILE A 26 -6.72 -6.91 3.87
CA ILE A 26 -7.91 -6.07 3.96
C ILE A 26 -7.90 -4.90 2.98
N LEU A 27 -6.75 -4.24 2.77
CA LEU A 27 -6.66 -3.08 1.86
C LEU A 27 -6.75 -3.51 0.40
N SER A 28 -6.08 -4.59 0.03
CA SER A 28 -6.15 -5.19 -1.31
C SER A 28 -7.58 -5.62 -1.66
N ILE A 29 -8.24 -6.30 -0.72
CA ILE A 29 -9.63 -6.77 -0.89
C ILE A 29 -10.57 -5.57 -1.02
N ALA A 30 -10.40 -4.54 -0.17
CA ALA A 30 -11.19 -3.31 -0.26
C ALA A 30 -10.98 -2.61 -1.61
N ALA A 31 -9.75 -2.50 -2.10
CA ALA A 31 -9.46 -1.92 -3.40
C ALA A 31 -10.20 -2.65 -4.54
N LEU A 32 -10.18 -3.98 -4.53
CA LEU A 32 -10.91 -4.79 -5.52
C LEU A 32 -12.42 -4.62 -5.42
N LYS A 33 -12.96 -4.53 -4.20
CA LYS A 33 -14.39 -4.25 -3.98
C LYS A 33 -14.80 -2.85 -4.43
N LEU A 34 -13.88 -1.88 -4.39
CA LEU A 34 -14.07 -0.52 -4.91
C LEU A 34 -13.88 -0.43 -6.44
N GLY A 35 -13.60 -1.54 -7.10
CA GLY A 35 -13.53 -1.62 -8.56
C GLY A 35 -12.12 -1.59 -9.14
N ALA A 36 -11.06 -1.77 -8.34
CA ALA A 36 -9.72 -1.96 -8.90
C ALA A 36 -9.71 -3.14 -9.89
N ALA A 37 -8.96 -3.02 -10.98
CA ALA A 37 -8.89 -4.07 -12.00
C ALA A 37 -8.15 -5.31 -11.48
N SER A 38 -7.13 -5.08 -10.67
CA SER A 38 -6.33 -6.12 -10.03
C SER A 38 -5.66 -5.56 -8.78
N ALA A 39 -5.25 -6.45 -7.89
CA ALA A 39 -4.41 -6.11 -6.77
C ALA A 39 -3.26 -7.11 -6.63
N ALA A 40 -2.09 -6.62 -6.26
CA ALA A 40 -1.00 -7.43 -5.76
C ALA A 40 -0.71 -7.02 -4.33
N ALA A 41 -0.35 -7.98 -3.52
CA ALA A 41 -0.02 -7.78 -2.12
C ALA A 41 1.31 -8.44 -1.78
N VAL A 42 2.03 -7.84 -0.84
CA VAL A 42 3.31 -8.37 -0.36
C VAL A 42 3.35 -8.29 1.15
N ASP A 43 3.85 -9.33 1.78
CA ASP A 43 4.18 -9.32 3.21
C ASP A 43 5.45 -10.11 3.46
N ILE A 44 6.15 -9.79 4.54
CA ILE A 44 7.35 -10.53 4.97
C ILE A 44 6.99 -11.82 5.73
N ASP A 45 5.80 -11.87 6.34
CA ASP A 45 5.30 -13.03 7.07
C ASP A 45 4.62 -14.01 6.10
N ASP A 46 5.15 -15.24 6.03
CA ASP A 46 4.65 -16.28 5.14
C ASP A 46 3.20 -16.70 5.43
N LYS A 47 2.75 -16.54 6.65
CA LYS A 47 1.36 -16.81 7.05
C LYS A 47 0.35 -15.87 6.42
N CYS A 48 0.77 -14.65 6.08
CA CYS A 48 -0.11 -13.65 5.51
C CYS A 48 -0.70 -14.07 4.15
N ARG A 49 0.03 -14.85 3.35
CA ARG A 49 -0.44 -15.29 2.03
C ARG A 49 -1.72 -16.10 2.11
N ASP A 50 -1.72 -17.14 2.92
CA ASP A 50 -2.86 -18.04 3.02
C ASP A 50 -4.08 -17.33 3.63
N VAL A 51 -3.85 -16.54 4.68
CA VAL A 51 -4.89 -15.71 5.32
C VAL A 51 -5.49 -14.70 4.34
N ALA A 52 -4.67 -14.01 3.55
CA ALA A 52 -5.14 -13.04 2.58
C ALA A 52 -5.97 -13.70 1.47
N TYR A 53 -5.56 -14.87 0.97
CA TYR A 53 -6.33 -15.62 -0.02
C TYR A 53 -7.63 -16.17 0.55
N GLU A 54 -7.64 -16.66 1.78
CA GLU A 54 -8.89 -17.10 2.44
C GLU A 54 -9.87 -15.94 2.58
N ASN A 55 -9.41 -14.78 3.05
CA ASN A 55 -10.23 -13.58 3.16
C ASN A 55 -10.74 -13.09 1.80
N ALA A 56 -9.92 -13.15 0.76
CA ALA A 56 -10.32 -12.81 -0.60
C ALA A 56 -11.43 -13.75 -1.10
N ALA A 57 -11.27 -15.05 -0.91
CA ALA A 57 -12.26 -16.05 -1.30
C ALA A 57 -13.62 -15.84 -0.60
N LEU A 58 -13.61 -15.48 0.71
CA LEU A 58 -14.82 -15.12 1.45
C LEU A 58 -15.55 -13.90 0.86
N ASN A 59 -14.82 -13.06 0.13
CA ASN A 59 -15.36 -11.89 -0.57
C ASN A 59 -15.62 -12.12 -2.06
N GLY A 60 -15.53 -13.35 -2.54
CA GLY A 60 -15.75 -13.70 -3.95
C GLY A 60 -14.63 -13.25 -4.89
N ILE A 61 -13.43 -13.04 -4.36
CA ILE A 61 -12.24 -12.61 -5.12
C ILE A 61 -11.35 -13.81 -5.38
N GLY A 62 -11.06 -14.06 -6.65
CA GLY A 62 -10.18 -15.15 -7.10
C GLY A 62 -8.74 -14.69 -7.31
N GLN A 63 -7.85 -15.67 -7.54
CA GLN A 63 -6.42 -15.41 -7.78
C GLN A 63 -6.13 -14.93 -9.22
N ASP A 64 -7.12 -14.83 -10.06
CA ASP A 64 -7.05 -14.19 -11.39
C ASP A 64 -6.91 -12.66 -11.30
N THR A 65 -7.45 -12.05 -10.24
CA THR A 65 -7.39 -10.61 -10.00
C THR A 65 -6.58 -10.21 -8.78
N TYR A 66 -6.22 -11.18 -7.92
CA TYR A 66 -5.50 -10.93 -6.68
C TYR A 66 -4.32 -11.90 -6.52
N THR A 67 -3.12 -11.35 -6.34
CA THR A 67 -1.90 -12.12 -6.09
C THR A 67 -1.24 -11.68 -4.79
N VAL A 68 -0.73 -12.63 -4.02
CA VAL A 68 0.00 -12.39 -2.78
C VAL A 68 1.39 -12.99 -2.88
N ARG A 69 2.41 -12.20 -2.61
CA ARG A 69 3.81 -12.63 -2.57
C ARG A 69 4.37 -12.49 -1.16
N ILE A 70 5.28 -13.37 -0.82
CA ILE A 70 6.02 -13.29 0.45
C ILE A 70 7.43 -12.84 0.15
N GLY A 71 7.88 -11.82 0.89
CA GLY A 71 9.24 -11.30 0.78
C GLY A 71 9.41 -9.93 1.42
N ASP A 72 10.67 -9.53 1.54
CA ASP A 72 11.05 -8.23 2.09
C ASP A 72 11.25 -7.19 0.97
N VAL A 73 10.25 -6.31 0.80
CA VAL A 73 10.31 -5.25 -0.22
C VAL A 73 11.47 -4.28 0.02
N LEU A 74 11.90 -4.08 1.26
CA LEU A 74 13.01 -3.19 1.57
C LEU A 74 14.35 -3.78 1.13
N GLY A 75 14.59 -5.07 1.45
CA GLY A 75 15.87 -5.74 1.23
C GLY A 75 16.00 -6.40 -0.14
N ASP A 76 14.91 -6.82 -0.76
CA ASP A 76 14.92 -7.64 -1.97
C ASP A 76 14.63 -6.83 -3.25
N ALA A 77 15.71 -6.49 -3.97
CA ALA A 77 15.60 -5.77 -5.24
C ALA A 77 15.00 -6.63 -6.36
N VAL A 78 15.16 -7.96 -6.33
CA VAL A 78 14.57 -8.87 -7.31
C VAL A 78 13.05 -8.89 -7.14
N LEU A 79 12.59 -8.99 -5.90
CA LEU A 79 11.15 -8.91 -5.59
C LEU A 79 10.55 -7.59 -6.12
N ARG A 80 11.24 -6.46 -5.87
CA ARG A 80 10.77 -5.15 -6.39
C ARG A 80 10.71 -5.12 -7.91
N ALA A 81 11.71 -5.67 -8.59
CA ALA A 81 11.72 -5.77 -10.05
C ALA A 81 10.58 -6.65 -10.57
N ASP A 82 10.28 -7.76 -9.89
CA ASP A 82 9.20 -8.67 -10.22
C ASP A 82 7.80 -8.07 -10.00
N LEU A 83 7.66 -7.21 -8.98
CA LEU A 83 6.42 -6.45 -8.76
C LEU A 83 6.17 -5.44 -9.89
N GLY A 84 7.26 -4.99 -10.52
CA GLY A 84 7.21 -4.10 -11.67
C GLY A 84 6.69 -2.71 -11.35
N GLY A 85 6.26 -2.03 -12.42
CA GLY A 85 5.69 -0.69 -12.37
C GLY A 85 4.26 -0.65 -12.90
N GLY A 86 3.73 0.58 -13.03
CA GLY A 86 2.40 0.77 -13.60
C GLY A 86 1.25 0.71 -12.58
N TRP A 87 1.57 0.65 -11.30
CA TRP A 87 0.57 0.70 -10.25
C TRP A 87 -0.06 2.08 -10.13
N GLN A 88 -1.37 2.16 -10.22
CA GLN A 88 -2.08 3.43 -10.07
C GLN A 88 -2.06 3.92 -8.62
N MET A 89 -2.07 2.99 -7.69
CA MET A 89 -1.95 3.28 -6.27
C MET A 89 -1.08 2.22 -5.60
N VAL A 90 -0.14 2.67 -4.79
CA VAL A 90 0.57 1.85 -3.83
C VAL A 90 0.08 2.22 -2.45
N VAL A 91 -0.35 1.25 -1.68
CA VAL A 91 -0.80 1.43 -0.30
C VAL A 91 0.15 0.72 0.66
N ALA A 92 0.37 1.30 1.83
CA ALA A 92 1.14 0.69 2.90
C ALA A 92 0.57 1.13 4.26
N ASN A 93 -0.02 0.19 4.99
CA ASN A 93 -0.49 0.45 6.35
C ASN A 93 0.42 -0.29 7.34
N ILE A 94 1.53 0.35 7.70
CA ILE A 94 2.65 -0.30 8.38
C ILE A 94 3.39 0.72 9.25
N VAL A 95 4.28 0.25 10.13
CA VAL A 95 5.03 1.12 11.05
C VAL A 95 5.91 2.14 10.35
N ALA A 96 6.16 3.27 11.03
CA ALA A 96 6.86 4.43 10.49
C ALA A 96 8.23 4.10 9.87
N ASP A 97 9.05 3.26 10.51
CA ASP A 97 10.38 2.90 10.00
C ASP A 97 10.32 2.23 8.62
N VAL A 98 9.32 1.39 8.40
CA VAL A 98 9.12 0.73 7.11
C VAL A 98 8.62 1.73 6.07
N ILE A 99 7.70 2.63 6.40
CA ILE A 99 7.27 3.72 5.50
C ILE A 99 8.45 4.58 5.07
N ILE A 100 9.31 4.97 6.01
CA ILE A 100 10.53 5.73 5.73
C ILE A 100 11.43 4.96 4.76
N GLY A 101 11.65 3.67 5.01
CA GLY A 101 12.44 2.81 4.13
C GLY A 101 11.85 2.63 2.74
N LEU A 102 10.52 2.56 2.62
CA LEU A 102 9.79 2.45 1.35
C LEU A 102 9.81 3.75 0.55
N SER A 103 9.88 4.90 1.21
CA SER A 103 9.71 6.20 0.55
C SER A 103 10.62 6.45 -0.65
N PRO A 104 11.91 6.05 -0.68
CA PRO A 104 12.74 6.17 -1.89
C PRO A 104 12.48 5.07 -2.93
N LEU A 105 11.78 3.98 -2.58
CA LEU A 105 11.64 2.77 -3.40
C LEU A 105 10.33 2.67 -4.17
N VAL A 106 9.27 3.37 -3.71
CA VAL A 106 7.90 3.21 -4.25
C VAL A 106 7.72 3.93 -5.59
N ARG A 107 8.36 5.06 -5.81
CA ARG A 107 8.13 5.87 -7.02
C ARG A 107 8.28 5.11 -8.34
N PRO A 108 9.30 4.26 -8.54
CA PRO A 108 9.42 3.47 -9.77
C PRO A 108 8.30 2.45 -10.00
N MET A 109 7.56 2.11 -8.95
CA MET A 109 6.44 1.17 -9.02
C MET A 109 5.16 1.84 -9.53
N LEU A 110 5.05 3.17 -9.40
CA LEU A 110 3.85 3.91 -9.78
C LEU A 110 3.74 4.13 -11.29
N ALA A 111 2.50 4.09 -11.76
CA ALA A 111 2.14 4.63 -13.07
C ALA A 111 2.31 6.17 -13.07
N PRO A 112 2.43 6.81 -14.25
CA PRO A 112 2.35 8.26 -14.35
C PRO A 112 1.07 8.79 -13.68
N GLY A 113 1.21 9.73 -12.74
CA GLY A 113 0.09 10.24 -11.94
C GLY A 113 -0.43 9.29 -10.85
N GLY A 114 0.27 8.19 -10.60
CA GLY A 114 -0.05 7.26 -9.52
C GLY A 114 0.17 7.87 -8.15
N LEU A 115 -0.46 7.28 -7.13
CA LEU A 115 -0.48 7.78 -5.77
C LEU A 115 0.12 6.78 -4.78
N PHE A 116 0.80 7.30 -3.78
CA PHE A 116 1.28 6.54 -2.63
C PHE A 116 0.48 6.92 -1.39
N LEU A 117 -0.25 5.97 -0.83
CA LEU A 117 -1.05 6.14 0.38
C LEU A 117 -0.39 5.34 1.51
N CYS A 118 0.16 6.01 2.49
CA CYS A 118 0.75 5.38 3.66
C CYS A 118 0.01 5.73 4.94
N SER A 119 -0.09 4.78 5.86
CA SER A 119 -0.77 4.88 7.15
C SER A 119 -0.13 3.93 8.18
N GLY A 120 -0.72 3.86 9.38
CA GLY A 120 -0.12 3.08 10.47
C GLY A 120 0.97 3.84 11.21
N ILE A 121 0.98 5.16 11.08
CA ILE A 121 1.97 6.07 11.65
C ILE A 121 1.42 6.63 12.95
N ILE A 122 2.09 6.41 14.06
CA ILE A 122 1.71 7.01 15.35
C ILE A 122 2.06 8.50 15.38
N ASP A 123 1.33 9.25 16.19
CA ASP A 123 1.45 10.70 16.32
C ASP A 123 2.90 11.16 16.54
N ASP A 124 3.61 10.52 17.46
CA ASP A 124 5.01 10.85 17.79
C ASP A 124 5.98 10.72 16.60
N ARG A 125 5.63 9.95 15.57
CA ARG A 125 6.45 9.71 14.39
C ARG A 125 5.93 10.44 13.14
N ALA A 126 4.76 11.09 13.23
CA ALA A 126 4.09 11.68 12.07
C ALA A 126 4.95 12.74 11.36
N GLN A 127 5.55 13.65 12.11
CA GLN A 127 6.37 14.71 11.53
C GLN A 127 7.64 14.15 10.87
N GLU A 128 8.31 13.19 11.50
CA GLU A 128 9.49 12.52 10.93
C GLU A 128 9.17 11.85 9.59
N VAL A 129 8.06 11.11 9.53
CA VAL A 129 7.64 10.45 8.29
C VAL A 129 7.33 11.49 7.20
N ALA A 130 6.62 12.58 7.53
CA ALA A 130 6.32 13.64 6.58
C ALA A 130 7.58 14.29 6.02
N ASP A 131 8.58 14.55 6.87
CA ASP A 131 9.84 15.15 6.45
C ASP A 131 10.63 14.20 5.54
N ARG A 132 10.69 12.91 5.88
CA ARG A 132 11.34 11.89 5.03
C ARG A 132 10.64 11.70 3.68
N LEU A 133 9.32 11.74 3.65
CA LEU A 133 8.58 11.72 2.39
C LEU A 133 8.99 12.90 1.50
N ARG A 134 9.01 14.12 2.04
CA ARG A 134 9.42 15.32 1.29
C ARG A 134 10.88 15.28 0.84
N GLU A 135 11.81 14.84 1.68
CA GLU A 135 13.22 14.64 1.35
C GLU A 135 13.41 13.67 0.19
N ASN A 136 12.56 12.64 0.09
CA ASN A 136 12.54 11.69 -1.03
C ASN A 136 11.71 12.16 -2.23
N GLY A 137 11.34 13.45 -2.27
CA GLY A 137 10.70 14.08 -3.43
C GLY A 137 9.19 13.88 -3.52
N TRP A 138 8.54 13.41 -2.45
CA TRP A 138 7.09 13.28 -2.42
C TRP A 138 6.42 14.61 -2.11
N GLU A 139 5.38 14.93 -2.88
CA GLU A 139 4.41 15.95 -2.55
C GLU A 139 3.30 15.32 -1.71
N ILE A 140 3.11 15.78 -0.48
CA ILE A 140 2.01 15.33 0.38
C ILE A 140 0.76 16.11 -0.03
N LEU A 141 -0.19 15.43 -0.66
CA LEU A 141 -1.45 16.01 -1.13
C LEU A 141 -2.48 16.11 -0.01
N GLU A 142 -2.48 15.13 0.89
CA GLU A 142 -3.45 15.06 1.98
C GLU A 142 -2.82 14.43 3.22
N THR A 143 -3.11 15.00 4.37
CA THR A 143 -2.79 14.45 5.69
C THR A 143 -4.10 14.19 6.42
N ARG A 144 -4.26 13.00 6.94
CA ARG A 144 -5.38 12.65 7.82
C ARG A 144 -4.88 12.12 9.14
N SER A 145 -5.63 12.40 10.19
CA SER A 145 -5.36 11.88 11.53
C SER A 145 -6.65 11.46 12.23
N ALA A 146 -6.58 10.40 13.00
CA ALA A 146 -7.65 9.96 13.88
C ALA A 146 -7.06 9.11 15.02
N GLU A 147 -7.49 9.39 16.23
CA GLU A 147 -7.16 8.59 17.42
C GLU A 147 -5.66 8.33 17.61
N GLY A 148 -4.81 9.34 17.34
CA GLY A 148 -3.35 9.22 17.47
C GLY A 148 -2.63 8.54 16.30
N TRP A 149 -3.35 8.26 15.20
CA TRP A 149 -2.80 7.69 13.97
C TRP A 149 -2.84 8.69 12.82
N PHE A 150 -1.86 8.60 11.95
CA PHE A 150 -1.72 9.44 10.77
C PHE A 150 -1.68 8.63 9.48
N SER A 151 -2.15 9.28 8.40
CA SER A 151 -1.96 8.83 7.03
C SER A 151 -1.58 9.99 6.12
N TYR A 152 -0.80 9.69 5.10
CA TYR A 152 -0.38 10.62 4.05
C TYR A 152 -0.74 10.07 2.69
N LEU A 153 -1.35 10.91 1.86
CA LEU A 153 -1.51 10.67 0.44
C LEU A 153 -0.46 11.49 -0.30
N CYS A 154 0.34 10.84 -1.12
CA CYS A 154 1.50 11.43 -1.78
C CYS A 154 1.48 11.23 -3.30
N ARG A 155 2.08 12.19 -3.99
CA ARG A 155 2.34 12.14 -5.44
C ARG A 155 3.80 12.43 -5.73
#